data_4f3843cb58868e6e8614f13074993371
#
_entry.id   4f3843cb58868e6e8614f13074993371
#
_cell.length_a   1.000
_cell.length_b   1.000
_cell.length_c   1.000
_cell.angle_alpha   90.00
_cell.angle_beta   90.00
_cell.angle_gamma   90.00
#
_symmetry.space_group_name_H-M   'P 1'
#
loop_
_entity.id
_entity.type
_entity.pdbx_description
1 polymer ?
#
loop_
_entity_poly.entity_id
_entity_poly.type
_entity_poly.pdbx_seq_one_letter_code
_entity_poly.pdbx_strand_id
1 'polypeptide(L)'
;MRTEEFTPKPNMALGKYRHYKGNFYDVLELACHTETHEWYVVYKSLYDSKGNPETWVRPYTTFTETVNIKGTAVPRFQKVTD
;
A
#
# COMPACT_ATOMS: atom_id res chain seq x y z
N MET A 1 -26.36 15.39 -16.41
CA MET A 1 -25.86 14.51 -15.38
C MET A 1 -24.35 14.40 -15.46
N ARG A 2 -23.72 14.48 -14.34
CA ARG A 2 -22.27 14.43 -14.32
C ARG A 2 -21.79 12.96 -14.29
N THR A 3 -20.82 12.67 -15.10
CA THR A 3 -20.23 11.35 -15.11
C THR A 3 -19.11 11.30 -14.07
N GLU A 4 -19.13 10.24 -13.25
CA GLU A 4 -18.06 10.03 -12.32
C GLU A 4 -16.79 9.70 -13.08
N GLU A 5 -15.72 10.37 -12.73
CA GLU A 5 -14.45 10.11 -13.37
C GLU A 5 -13.51 9.48 -12.37
N PHE A 6 -13.32 8.19 -12.49
CA PHE A 6 -12.41 7.45 -11.64
C PHE A 6 -11.09 7.28 -12.35
N THR A 7 -10.02 7.49 -11.61
CA THR A 7 -8.71 7.10 -12.10
C THR A 7 -8.71 5.59 -12.29
N PRO A 8 -8.12 5.11 -13.38
CA PRO A 8 -8.06 3.64 -13.57
C PRO A 8 -7.39 2.98 -12.39
N LYS A 9 -7.89 1.79 -12.04
CA LYS A 9 -7.34 1.02 -10.94
C LYS A 9 -5.87 0.72 -11.21
N PRO A 10 -4.97 1.04 -10.27
CA PRO A 10 -3.56 0.76 -10.46
C PRO A 10 -3.31 -0.74 -10.61
N ASN A 11 -2.35 -1.08 -11.43
CA ASN A 11 -1.96 -2.46 -11.61
C ASN A 11 -0.87 -2.80 -10.61
N MET A 12 -1.27 -3.44 -9.52
CA MET A 12 -0.37 -3.75 -8.42
C MET A 12 -0.57 -5.18 -7.97
N ALA A 13 0.52 -5.91 -7.81
CA ALA A 13 0.44 -7.29 -7.34
C ALA A 13 -0.01 -7.33 -5.90
N LEU A 14 -0.91 -8.24 -5.58
CA LEU A 14 -1.33 -8.48 -4.20
C LEU A 14 -0.34 -9.44 -3.56
N GLY A 15 -0.44 -9.59 -2.23
CA GLY A 15 0.38 -10.54 -1.52
C GLY A 15 1.41 -9.87 -0.64
N LYS A 16 2.51 -10.57 -0.40
CA LYS A 16 3.46 -10.18 0.64
C LYS A 16 4.40 -9.09 0.17
N TYR A 17 4.52 -8.06 1.02
CA TYR A 17 5.44 -6.94 0.80
C TYR A 17 6.29 -6.75 2.03
N ARG A 18 7.49 -6.21 1.83
CA ARG A 18 8.39 -5.90 2.93
C ARG A 18 8.57 -4.38 3.00
N HIS A 19 8.32 -3.81 4.17
CA HIS A 19 8.56 -2.40 4.41
C HIS A 19 10.08 -2.18 4.52
N TYR A 20 10.56 -1.01 4.09
CA TYR A 20 12.01 -0.77 4.09
C TYR A 20 12.62 -0.86 5.49
N LYS A 21 11.80 -0.74 6.53
CA LYS A 21 12.27 -0.91 7.91
C LYS A 21 12.29 -2.37 8.36
N GLY A 22 11.86 -3.29 7.51
CA GLY A 22 12.01 -4.72 7.74
C GLY A 22 10.77 -5.51 8.01
N ASN A 23 9.67 -4.88 8.40
CA ASN A 23 8.44 -5.60 8.72
C ASN A 23 7.73 -6.05 7.44
N PHE A 24 6.99 -7.15 7.57
CA PHE A 24 6.26 -7.73 6.44
C PHE A 24 4.78 -7.44 6.55
N TYR A 25 4.14 -7.29 5.41
CA TYR A 25 2.72 -7.00 5.30
C TYR A 25 2.14 -7.79 4.15
N ASP A 26 0.83 -8.04 4.21
CA ASP A 26 0.11 -8.72 3.15
C ASP A 26 -0.85 -7.72 2.51
N VAL A 27 -0.64 -7.42 1.23
CA VAL A 27 -1.54 -6.53 0.49
C VAL A 27 -2.74 -7.36 0.07
N LEU A 28 -3.90 -6.95 0.58
CA LEU A 28 -5.14 -7.70 0.41
C LEU A 28 -5.91 -7.24 -0.80
N GLU A 29 -5.92 -5.93 -1.05
CA GLU A 29 -6.79 -5.39 -2.05
C GLU A 29 -6.49 -3.93 -2.32
N LEU A 30 -6.97 -3.42 -3.43
CA LEU A 30 -6.98 -1.99 -3.70
C LEU A 30 -8.41 -1.51 -3.56
N ALA A 31 -8.60 -0.39 -2.90
CA ALA A 31 -9.92 0.17 -2.65
C ALA A 31 -9.95 1.62 -3.11
N CYS A 32 -11.09 2.06 -3.60
CA CYS A 32 -11.26 3.42 -4.07
C CYS A 32 -12.03 4.22 -3.03
N HIS A 33 -11.47 5.37 -2.65
CA HIS A 33 -12.14 6.25 -1.69
C HIS A 33 -13.34 6.88 -2.37
N THR A 34 -14.52 6.78 -1.75
CA THR A 34 -15.75 7.22 -2.40
C THR A 34 -15.84 8.72 -2.57
N GLU A 35 -15.17 9.50 -1.71
CA GLU A 35 -15.24 10.95 -1.75
C GLU A 35 -14.22 11.56 -2.69
N THR A 36 -13.01 11.05 -2.67
CA THR A 36 -11.92 11.63 -3.45
C THR A 36 -11.64 10.86 -4.73
N HIS A 37 -12.14 9.62 -4.82
CA HIS A 37 -11.86 8.69 -5.92
C HIS A 37 -10.38 8.33 -6.00
N GLU A 38 -9.68 8.51 -4.90
CA GLU A 38 -8.28 8.14 -4.81
C GLU A 38 -8.18 6.66 -4.45
N TRP A 39 -7.20 5.98 -5.04
CA TRP A 39 -6.98 4.56 -4.76
C TRP A 39 -6.13 4.39 -3.52
N TYR A 40 -6.52 3.42 -2.71
CA TYR A 40 -5.83 3.07 -1.47
C TYR A 40 -5.41 1.62 -1.51
N VAL A 41 -4.31 1.32 -0.85
CA VAL A 41 -3.85 -0.05 -0.66
C VAL A 41 -4.35 -0.51 0.70
N VAL A 42 -5.06 -1.64 0.72
CA VAL A 42 -5.54 -2.26 1.96
C VAL A 42 -4.58 -3.38 2.28
N TYR A 43 -3.94 -3.31 3.44
CA TYR A 43 -2.92 -4.28 3.77
C TYR A 43 -2.95 -4.61 5.25
N LYS A 44 -2.36 -5.75 5.58
CA LYS A 44 -2.42 -6.31 6.92
C LYS A 44 -1.01 -6.58 7.43
N SER A 45 -0.79 -6.30 8.72
CA SER A 45 0.48 -6.61 9.35
C SER A 45 0.67 -8.12 9.45
N LEU A 46 1.89 -8.59 9.16
CA LEU A 46 2.24 -10.00 9.31
C LEU A 46 3.12 -10.20 10.53
N TYR A 47 3.09 -9.26 11.46
CA TYR A 47 3.78 -9.38 12.73
C TYR A 47 2.77 -9.16 13.84
N ASP A 48 3.15 -9.51 15.06
CA ASP A 48 2.27 -9.36 16.21
C ASP A 48 2.07 -7.87 16.50
N SER A 49 0.85 -7.40 16.32
CA SER A 49 0.53 -5.99 16.51
C SER A 49 0.27 -5.64 17.98
N LYS A 50 0.20 -6.65 18.85
CA LYS A 50 0.02 -6.48 20.29
C LYS A 50 -1.22 -5.65 20.62
N GLY A 51 -2.32 -5.97 19.97
CA GLY A 51 -3.57 -5.30 20.22
C GLY A 51 -3.79 -4.03 19.43
N ASN A 52 -2.79 -3.59 18.67
CA ASN A 52 -2.95 -2.45 17.78
C ASN A 52 -3.68 -2.89 16.51
N PRO A 53 -4.16 -1.96 15.70
CA PRO A 53 -4.79 -2.34 14.45
C PRO A 53 -3.89 -3.22 13.60
N GLU A 54 -4.48 -4.20 12.93
CA GLU A 54 -3.74 -5.12 12.06
C GLU A 54 -3.92 -4.80 10.59
N THR A 55 -5.08 -4.23 10.24
CA THR A 55 -5.40 -3.92 8.85
C THR A 55 -5.36 -2.42 8.65
N TRP A 56 -4.68 -2.01 7.61
CA TRP A 56 -4.38 -0.61 7.36
C TRP A 56 -4.78 -0.23 5.95
N VAL A 57 -4.95 1.06 5.73
CA VAL A 57 -5.08 1.61 4.38
C VAL A 57 -4.07 2.73 4.23
N ARG A 58 -3.54 2.86 3.02
CA ARG A 58 -2.59 3.93 2.69
C ARG A 58 -2.83 4.32 1.24
N PRO A 59 -2.80 5.62 0.91
CA PRO A 59 -2.94 6.01 -0.49
C PRO A 59 -1.94 5.27 -1.36
N TYR A 60 -2.40 4.85 -2.54
CA TYR A 60 -1.55 4.10 -3.46
C TYR A 60 -0.25 4.85 -3.76
N THR A 61 -0.36 6.17 -3.98
CA THR A 61 0.82 6.98 -4.29
C THR A 61 1.83 6.96 -3.16
N THR A 62 1.35 6.99 -1.91
CA THR A 62 2.24 6.94 -0.75
C THR A 62 2.83 5.54 -0.56
N PHE A 63 2.00 4.51 -0.79
CA PHE A 63 2.45 3.14 -0.61
C PHE A 63 3.58 2.79 -1.58
N THR A 64 3.49 3.33 -2.80
CA THR A 64 4.44 2.98 -3.86
C THR A 64 5.59 3.98 -4.00
N GLU A 65 5.64 5.01 -3.15
CA GLU A 65 6.71 5.99 -3.29
C GLU A 65 8.03 5.44 -2.79
N THR A 66 9.11 6.08 -3.22
CA THR A 66 10.43 5.74 -2.74
C THR A 66 10.79 6.61 -1.55
N VAL A 67 11.67 6.11 -0.71
CA VAL A 67 12.23 6.88 0.40
C VAL A 67 13.74 6.95 0.19
N ASN A 68 14.34 8.01 0.71
CA ASN A 68 15.77 8.22 0.58
C ASN A 68 16.46 7.74 1.85
N ILE A 69 17.30 6.71 1.70
CA ILE A 69 18.06 6.17 2.83
C ILE A 69 19.52 6.39 2.54
N LYS A 70 20.12 7.33 3.26
CA LYS A 70 21.56 7.64 3.14
C LYS A 70 21.95 7.89 1.68
N GLY A 71 21.13 8.66 0.98
CA GLY A 71 21.39 9.03 -0.40
C GLY A 71 20.93 8.03 -1.44
N THR A 72 20.37 6.91 -1.02
CA THR A 72 19.88 5.88 -1.94
C THR A 72 18.37 5.83 -1.91
N ALA A 73 17.75 5.89 -3.08
CA ALA A 73 16.30 5.78 -3.20
C ALA A 73 15.90 4.31 -3.15
N VAL A 74 15.04 3.95 -2.20
CA VAL A 74 14.54 2.59 -2.08
C VAL A 74 13.02 2.63 -2.01
N PRO A 75 12.33 1.59 -2.48
CA PRO A 75 10.87 1.57 -2.37
C PRO A 75 10.46 1.48 -0.91
N ARG A 76 9.39 2.21 -0.55
CA ARG A 76 8.87 2.15 0.80
C ARG A 76 8.41 0.73 1.14
N PHE A 77 7.76 0.07 0.16
CA PHE A 77 7.36 -1.33 0.28
C PHE A 77 7.83 -2.05 -0.97
N GLN A 78 8.37 -3.23 -0.80
CA GLN A 78 8.88 -4.02 -1.90
C GLN A 78 8.19 -5.37 -1.94
N LYS A 79 7.70 -5.74 -3.13
CA LYS A 79 7.05 -7.04 -3.32
C LYS A 79 8.04 -8.16 -3.00
N VAL A 80 7.60 -9.10 -2.19
CA VAL A 80 8.40 -10.27 -1.87
C VAL A 80 8.02 -11.37 -2.85
N THR A 81 9.02 -11.93 -3.49
CA THR A 81 8.80 -13.07 -4.38
C THR A 81 9.38 -14.31 -3.73
N ASP A 82 8.64 -15.38 -3.81
CA ASP A 82 9.09 -16.65 -3.25
C ASP A 82 9.84 -17.47 -4.26
#